data_4a39aeed640666b23ec93613f54051b5
#
_entry.id   4a39aeed640666b23ec93613f54051b5
#
_cell.length_a   1.000
_cell.length_b   1.000
_cell.length_c   1.000
_cell.angle_alpha   90.00
_cell.angle_beta   90.00
_cell.angle_gamma   90.00
#
_symmetry.space_group_name_H-M   'P 1'
#
loop_
_entity.id
_entity.type
_entity.pdbx_description
1 polymer ?
#
loop_
_entity_poly.entity_id
_entity_poly.type
_entity_poly.pdbx_seq_one_letter_code
_entity_poly.pdbx_strand_id
1 'polypeptide(L)'
;MPQLSRRRLLGAATAAAAVLALAPLPAAVAGTAAPSPSAGRILGEAGSGAISGSYIVVFRDGAVSAASTGDRALRLAAEHDGTVTHTYRTALRGFSVRMSESDARRLAADPAVAYVERDRRASISGTQSPTPSWGLDRVDQRALPLDNSYTYPNSGDGVRAYILDTGVRASHTDFGGRAAGGRDIVDGDNEPGDCNGHGTHVAGTVAGTAYGIAKNATVVPVRILGCGGSGSWSDVVAGIDWVAADHDPGEPAVANMSIGGEKIQSVNDAVSAAVADGVTFVVAAGNEDTDACRKSPASTPEAITVGATDKADKRASFSNYGSCLDLFAPGVGITSAWWTNDNATNTISGTSMASPHAAGVAALVTAANPSLTPQQVRDAMVADATNGVVTDPGPGSPNKLLHVGNEAPAEDDFSVSLSPTAGTVDPGGSVQATLKTSLVKGDPGSIALKATGLPTGATATFSPETVTAGESSTLTLATTADTAPGTYPVTVSATGADGDVTRTAAFTLTVKGSAPKGCEDAETVKSGSLTSGSSAYQPDGGYFRTTVTGAFAACLDGPDNADYDLYLQKWSGAGWTTVARGTTPAADEKLTYTGGAGYYRYRVHAYSGNGAYTLGYDTP
;
A
#
# COMPACT_ATOMS: atom_id res chain seq x y z
N MET A 1 66.49 22.78 22.42
CA MET A 1 67.50 22.59 23.47
C MET A 1 67.14 23.45 24.65
N PRO A 2 67.28 23.07 25.92
CA PRO A 2 67.47 21.73 26.52
C PRO A 2 66.27 21.28 27.38
N GLN A 3 66.05 20.03 27.51
CA GLN A 3 66.52 18.96 28.38
C GLN A 3 65.98 18.95 29.81
N LEU A 4 65.32 17.82 30.13
CA LEU A 4 65.46 16.89 31.23
C LEU A 4 65.08 17.35 32.67
N SER A 5 64.18 16.63 33.35
CA SER A 5 64.65 15.58 34.29
C SER A 5 63.53 14.77 34.94
N ARG A 6 63.84 13.51 35.08
CA ARG A 6 63.11 12.49 35.89
C ARG A 6 63.27 12.76 37.40
N ARG A 7 62.28 12.39 38.21
CA ARG A 7 62.55 11.71 39.50
C ARG A 7 61.38 10.81 39.91
N ARG A 8 61.76 9.57 40.18
CA ARG A 8 60.98 8.55 40.92
C ARG A 8 61.09 8.86 42.40
N LEU A 9 60.07 8.47 43.20
CA LEU A 9 60.24 8.05 44.60
C LEU A 9 59.15 7.04 44.98
N LEU A 10 59.63 5.93 45.51
CA LEU A 10 58.88 4.85 46.20
C LEU A 10 58.37 5.33 47.55
N GLY A 11 57.31 4.70 48.06
CA GLY A 11 56.97 4.75 49.45
C GLY A 11 55.69 4.05 49.90
N ALA A 12 55.87 2.81 50.34
CA ALA A 12 55.23 2.12 51.49
C ALA A 12 53.69 1.87 51.51
N ALA A 13 53.42 0.61 51.72
CA ALA A 13 52.13 -0.03 51.97
C ALA A 13 51.64 0.26 53.42
N THR A 14 50.32 0.40 53.56
CA THR A 14 49.62 0.04 54.81
C THR A 14 48.29 -0.62 54.48
N ALA A 15 48.09 -1.83 55.00
CA ALA A 15 46.87 -2.61 54.89
C ALA A 15 45.79 -2.07 55.82
N ALA A 16 44.58 -1.87 55.26
CA ALA A 16 43.37 -1.73 56.09
C ALA A 16 42.28 -2.62 55.48
N ALA A 17 41.85 -3.58 56.28
CA ALA A 17 40.73 -4.46 55.94
C ALA A 17 39.42 -3.68 55.97
N ALA A 18 38.69 -3.75 54.87
CA ALA A 18 37.31 -3.24 54.77
C ALA A 18 36.38 -4.38 54.32
N VAL A 19 35.38 -4.59 55.14
CA VAL A 19 34.29 -5.56 55.02
C VAL A 19 33.53 -5.30 53.70
N LEU A 20 33.46 -6.28 52.82
CA LEU A 20 32.60 -6.25 51.63
C LEU A 20 31.15 -6.49 52.06
N ALA A 21 30.32 -5.46 51.94
CA ALA A 21 28.87 -5.60 51.86
C ALA A 21 28.51 -5.94 50.42
N LEU A 22 27.97 -7.15 50.17
CA LEU A 22 27.39 -7.50 48.87
C LEU A 22 26.08 -6.72 48.66
N ALA A 23 26.10 -5.75 47.74
CA ALA A 23 24.89 -5.19 47.16
C ALA A 23 24.46 -6.08 45.97
N PRO A 24 23.16 -6.36 45.81
CA PRO A 24 22.70 -7.13 44.66
C PRO A 24 22.84 -6.30 43.36
N LEU A 25 23.48 -6.88 42.35
CA LEU A 25 23.54 -6.38 40.98
C LEU A 25 22.12 -6.33 40.40
N PRO A 26 21.72 -5.25 39.73
CA PRO A 26 20.46 -5.25 38.98
C PRO A 26 20.55 -6.27 37.84
N ALA A 27 19.52 -7.11 37.73
CA ALA A 27 19.35 -8.05 36.62
C ALA A 27 19.39 -7.26 35.28
N ALA A 28 20.31 -7.64 34.42
CA ALA A 28 20.33 -7.16 33.05
C ALA A 28 19.01 -7.56 32.40
N VAL A 29 18.18 -6.57 32.04
CA VAL A 29 17.03 -6.76 31.19
C VAL A 29 17.59 -7.17 29.82
N ALA A 30 17.38 -8.43 29.44
CA ALA A 30 17.68 -8.91 28.12
C ALA A 30 16.82 -8.07 27.16
N GLY A 31 17.48 -7.16 26.44
CA GLY A 31 16.86 -6.45 25.35
C GLY A 31 16.33 -7.49 24.36
N THR A 32 15.03 -7.43 24.12
CA THR A 32 14.41 -8.21 23.03
C THR A 32 15.09 -7.79 21.74
N ALA A 33 15.94 -8.66 21.19
CA ALA A 33 16.46 -8.49 19.84
C ALA A 33 15.27 -8.34 18.89
N ALA A 34 15.30 -7.28 18.07
CA ALA A 34 14.32 -7.10 17.00
C ALA A 34 14.26 -8.41 16.18
N PRO A 35 13.08 -8.87 15.76
CA PRO A 35 12.96 -10.09 14.99
C PRO A 35 13.80 -9.94 13.72
N SER A 36 14.73 -10.87 13.49
CA SER A 36 15.49 -10.97 12.24
C SER A 36 14.50 -11.04 11.08
N PRO A 37 14.72 -10.30 9.97
CA PRO A 37 13.83 -10.40 8.81
C PRO A 37 13.72 -11.87 8.38
N SER A 38 12.50 -12.33 8.20
CA SER A 38 12.21 -13.72 7.81
C SER A 38 12.94 -14.07 6.51
N ALA A 39 13.64 -15.19 6.49
CA ALA A 39 14.31 -15.70 5.29
C ALA A 39 13.31 -15.75 4.12
N GLY A 40 13.70 -15.21 2.96
CA GLY A 40 12.87 -15.20 1.74
C GLY A 40 12.08 -13.90 1.50
N ARG A 41 12.18 -12.88 2.36
CA ARG A 41 11.55 -11.57 2.12
C ARG A 41 12.52 -10.61 1.43
N ILE A 42 12.04 -9.98 0.34
CA ILE A 42 12.72 -8.84 -0.29
C ILE A 42 12.30 -7.56 0.46
N LEU A 43 13.28 -6.75 0.84
CA LEU A 43 13.06 -5.43 1.43
C LEU A 43 12.81 -4.39 0.33
N GLY A 44 12.06 -3.36 0.67
CA GLY A 44 11.69 -2.30 -0.27
C GLY A 44 10.48 -2.69 -1.14
N GLU A 45 9.58 -1.73 -1.34
CA GLU A 45 8.35 -1.91 -2.11
C GLU A 45 8.63 -1.92 -3.61
N ALA A 46 7.80 -2.63 -4.38
CA ALA A 46 7.73 -2.48 -5.83
C ALA A 46 6.93 -1.20 -6.09
N GLY A 47 7.58 -0.13 -6.52
CA GLY A 47 6.92 1.17 -6.75
C GLY A 47 7.85 2.16 -7.45
N SER A 48 7.44 3.41 -7.53
CA SER A 48 8.21 4.49 -8.14
C SER A 48 9.63 4.56 -7.55
N GLY A 49 10.64 4.63 -8.39
CA GLY A 49 12.05 4.65 -8.00
C GLY A 49 12.71 3.27 -7.88
N ALA A 50 11.98 2.16 -7.87
CA ALA A 50 12.58 0.83 -7.94
C ALA A 50 13.09 0.54 -9.36
N ILE A 51 14.31 0.02 -9.46
CA ILE A 51 14.89 -0.40 -10.75
C ILE A 51 14.41 -1.83 -11.01
N SER A 52 13.59 -1.99 -12.04
CA SER A 52 13.01 -3.29 -12.39
C SER A 52 14.10 -4.36 -12.57
N GLY A 53 13.92 -5.49 -11.87
CA GLY A 53 14.83 -6.62 -11.94
C GLY A 53 16.22 -6.39 -11.33
N SER A 54 16.46 -5.30 -10.60
CA SER A 54 17.72 -5.00 -9.92
C SER A 54 17.57 -5.13 -8.41
N TYR A 55 18.54 -5.79 -7.76
CA TYR A 55 18.51 -6.06 -6.33
C TYR A 55 19.88 -5.87 -5.69
N ILE A 56 19.91 -5.43 -4.44
CA ILE A 56 21.09 -5.39 -3.59
C ILE A 56 21.00 -6.56 -2.61
N VAL A 57 22.01 -7.42 -2.60
CA VAL A 57 22.10 -8.60 -1.74
C VAL A 57 23.17 -8.36 -0.70
N VAL A 58 22.82 -8.49 0.57
CA VAL A 58 23.73 -8.29 1.69
C VAL A 58 23.95 -9.63 2.41
N PHE A 59 25.20 -10.01 2.59
CA PHE A 59 25.56 -11.21 3.32
C PHE A 59 25.49 -10.98 4.84
N ARG A 60 25.21 -12.06 5.59
CA ARG A 60 25.27 -12.05 7.05
C ARG A 60 26.69 -11.78 7.53
N ASP A 61 26.80 -11.11 8.66
CA ASP A 61 28.11 -10.90 9.31
C ASP A 61 28.83 -12.22 9.56
N GLY A 62 30.10 -12.26 9.13
CA GLY A 62 30.94 -13.45 9.28
C GLY A 62 30.66 -14.60 8.28
N ALA A 63 29.58 -14.57 7.52
CA ALA A 63 29.26 -15.64 6.56
C ALA A 63 30.19 -15.66 5.34
N VAL A 64 30.68 -14.48 4.92
CA VAL A 64 31.55 -14.32 3.75
C VAL A 64 32.67 -13.33 4.08
N SER A 65 33.94 -13.72 3.78
CA SER A 65 35.07 -12.80 3.95
C SER A 65 35.13 -11.75 2.83
N ALA A 66 35.79 -10.61 3.06
CA ALA A 66 35.98 -9.58 2.04
C ALA A 66 36.67 -10.13 0.77
N ALA A 67 37.63 -11.03 0.92
CA ALA A 67 38.35 -11.65 -0.20
C ALA A 67 37.46 -12.59 -1.02
N SER A 68 36.55 -13.34 -0.38
CA SER A 68 35.70 -14.34 -1.04
C SER A 68 34.35 -13.79 -1.49
N THR A 69 34.04 -12.51 -1.20
CA THR A 69 32.74 -11.90 -1.52
C THR A 69 32.42 -11.98 -3.02
N GLY A 70 33.39 -11.67 -3.90
CA GLY A 70 33.17 -11.68 -5.34
C GLY A 70 32.85 -13.08 -5.87
N ASP A 71 33.61 -14.09 -5.46
CA ASP A 71 33.39 -15.47 -5.90
C ASP A 71 32.08 -16.05 -5.38
N ARG A 72 31.69 -15.70 -4.15
CA ARG A 72 30.39 -16.10 -3.59
C ARG A 72 29.23 -15.41 -4.29
N ALA A 73 29.37 -14.10 -4.60
CA ALA A 73 28.37 -13.35 -5.35
C ALA A 73 28.11 -13.97 -6.73
N LEU A 74 29.19 -14.26 -7.48
CA LEU A 74 29.06 -14.85 -8.82
C LEU A 74 28.41 -16.24 -8.79
N ARG A 75 28.78 -17.09 -7.83
CA ARG A 75 28.15 -18.41 -7.69
C ARG A 75 26.69 -18.31 -7.33
N LEU A 76 26.37 -17.48 -6.34
CA LEU A 76 24.99 -17.33 -5.86
C LEU A 76 24.08 -16.71 -6.93
N ALA A 77 24.58 -15.73 -7.69
CA ALA A 77 23.85 -15.18 -8.82
C ALA A 77 23.61 -16.23 -9.90
N ALA A 78 24.62 -17.03 -10.26
CA ALA A 78 24.48 -18.09 -11.26
C ALA A 78 23.53 -19.21 -10.83
N GLU A 79 23.47 -19.55 -9.54
CA GLU A 79 22.51 -20.52 -8.98
C GLU A 79 21.05 -20.05 -9.11
N HIS A 80 20.82 -18.75 -9.33
CA HIS A 80 19.51 -18.11 -9.41
C HIS A 80 19.29 -17.32 -10.71
N ASP A 81 19.94 -17.70 -11.81
CA ASP A 81 19.82 -17.08 -13.13
C ASP A 81 20.03 -15.56 -13.15
N GLY A 82 20.90 -15.07 -12.26
CA GLY A 82 21.18 -13.64 -12.09
C GLY A 82 22.54 -13.23 -12.65
N THR A 83 22.66 -11.93 -12.97
CA THR A 83 23.92 -11.30 -13.41
C THR A 83 24.37 -10.27 -12.38
N VAL A 84 25.56 -10.47 -11.79
CA VAL A 84 26.18 -9.53 -10.84
C VAL A 84 26.59 -8.26 -11.57
N THR A 85 26.16 -7.10 -11.05
CA THR A 85 26.53 -5.79 -11.59
C THR A 85 27.64 -5.11 -10.77
N HIS A 86 27.58 -5.22 -9.45
CA HIS A 86 28.63 -4.68 -8.55
C HIS A 86 28.87 -5.65 -7.40
N THR A 87 30.08 -5.59 -6.82
CA THR A 87 30.45 -6.36 -5.62
C THR A 87 30.95 -5.41 -4.53
N TYR A 88 30.41 -5.52 -3.33
CA TYR A 88 30.70 -4.70 -2.16
C TYR A 88 31.55 -5.48 -1.16
N ARG A 89 32.72 -4.95 -0.76
CA ARG A 89 33.70 -5.69 0.06
C ARG A 89 34.15 -4.98 1.32
N THR A 90 33.89 -3.68 1.46
CA THR A 90 34.46 -2.84 2.50
C THR A 90 33.39 -2.29 3.44
N ALA A 91 32.50 -1.43 2.96
CA ALA A 91 31.47 -0.78 3.78
C ALA A 91 30.37 -1.78 4.18
N LEU A 92 30.01 -2.66 3.26
CA LEU A 92 29.16 -3.81 3.52
C LEU A 92 29.67 -5.00 2.70
N ARG A 93 29.26 -6.23 3.03
CA ARG A 93 29.56 -7.41 2.24
C ARG A 93 28.32 -7.84 1.48
N GLY A 94 28.42 -7.79 0.15
CA GLY A 94 27.28 -8.05 -0.70
C GLY A 94 27.58 -7.81 -2.17
N PHE A 95 26.52 -7.74 -2.95
CA PHE A 95 26.58 -7.48 -4.39
C PHE A 95 25.25 -6.92 -4.90
N SER A 96 25.27 -6.24 -6.04
CA SER A 96 24.06 -5.95 -6.80
C SER A 96 23.93 -6.97 -7.95
N VAL A 97 22.69 -7.31 -8.28
CA VAL A 97 22.37 -8.38 -9.21
C VAL A 97 21.12 -8.03 -10.02
N ARG A 98 21.13 -8.39 -11.31
CA ARG A 98 19.95 -8.38 -12.16
C ARG A 98 19.37 -9.78 -12.26
N MET A 99 18.09 -9.94 -11.92
CA MET A 99 17.35 -11.20 -11.98
C MET A 99 15.83 -10.96 -11.90
N SER A 100 15.05 -12.03 -12.07
CA SER A 100 13.62 -11.96 -11.83
C SER A 100 13.30 -11.83 -10.32
N GLU A 101 12.12 -11.34 -9.98
CA GLU A 101 11.70 -11.25 -8.57
C GLU A 101 11.57 -12.63 -7.92
N SER A 102 11.10 -13.63 -8.67
CA SER A 102 11.01 -15.01 -8.17
C SER A 102 12.39 -15.57 -7.81
N ASP A 103 13.43 -15.23 -8.57
CA ASP A 103 14.80 -15.62 -8.32
C ASP A 103 15.39 -14.89 -7.11
N ALA A 104 15.14 -13.59 -7.01
CA ALA A 104 15.52 -12.77 -5.87
C ALA A 104 14.90 -13.29 -4.56
N ARG A 105 13.65 -13.75 -4.57
CA ARG A 105 13.00 -14.39 -3.41
C ARG A 105 13.65 -15.72 -3.05
N ARG A 106 14.03 -16.53 -4.03
CA ARG A 106 14.78 -17.78 -3.78
C ARG A 106 16.18 -17.50 -3.23
N LEU A 107 16.87 -16.51 -3.78
CA LEU A 107 18.17 -16.06 -3.31
C LEU A 107 18.12 -15.52 -1.88
N ALA A 108 17.06 -14.81 -1.51
CA ALA A 108 16.84 -14.30 -0.15
C ALA A 108 16.70 -15.40 0.91
N ALA A 109 16.44 -16.64 0.51
CA ALA A 109 16.40 -17.81 1.39
C ALA A 109 17.78 -18.46 1.64
N ASP A 110 18.86 -18.05 0.93
CA ASP A 110 20.20 -18.59 1.15
C ASP A 110 20.70 -18.27 2.57
N PRO A 111 21.22 -19.27 3.31
CA PRO A 111 21.68 -19.07 4.70
C PRO A 111 22.77 -18.01 4.88
N ALA A 112 23.56 -17.73 3.84
CA ALA A 112 24.60 -16.71 3.89
C ALA A 112 24.06 -15.29 3.68
N VAL A 113 22.81 -15.14 3.19
CA VAL A 113 22.17 -13.84 2.91
C VAL A 113 21.48 -13.31 4.16
N ALA A 114 21.78 -12.07 4.51
CA ALA A 114 21.09 -11.35 5.58
C ALA A 114 19.74 -10.81 5.09
N TYR A 115 19.76 -10.15 3.93
CA TYR A 115 18.57 -9.65 3.24
C TYR A 115 18.87 -9.40 1.76
N VAL A 116 17.80 -9.33 0.99
CA VAL A 116 17.76 -8.81 -0.37
C VAL A 116 16.90 -7.58 -0.37
N GLU A 117 17.36 -6.50 -0.98
CA GLU A 117 16.65 -5.23 -1.10
C GLU A 117 16.48 -4.87 -2.57
N ARG A 118 15.34 -4.28 -2.92
CA ARG A 118 15.13 -3.73 -4.28
C ARG A 118 16.09 -2.57 -4.48
N ASP A 119 16.81 -2.60 -5.58
CA ASP A 119 17.65 -1.48 -5.99
C ASP A 119 16.77 -0.29 -6.39
N ARG A 120 17.18 0.92 -6.00
CA ARG A 120 16.41 2.15 -6.22
C ARG A 120 17.28 3.24 -6.81
N ARG A 121 16.66 4.14 -7.56
CA ARG A 121 17.35 5.33 -8.08
C ARG A 121 17.63 6.29 -6.93
N ALA A 122 18.87 6.77 -6.87
CA ALA A 122 19.26 7.92 -6.08
C ALA A 122 19.35 9.14 -7.01
N SER A 123 18.61 10.18 -6.73
CA SER A 123 18.57 11.40 -7.55
C SER A 123 19.02 12.61 -6.74
N ILE A 124 19.58 13.62 -7.41
CA ILE A 124 19.75 14.96 -6.86
C ILE A 124 18.40 15.67 -7.05
N SER A 125 17.75 16.06 -5.97
CA SER A 125 16.57 16.92 -6.02
C SER A 125 16.97 18.39 -6.08
N GLY A 126 16.23 19.19 -6.86
CA GLY A 126 16.36 20.64 -6.88
C GLY A 126 15.20 21.30 -6.15
N THR A 127 15.42 22.43 -5.51
CA THR A 127 14.36 23.25 -4.91
C THR A 127 14.46 24.67 -5.38
N GLN A 128 13.35 25.22 -5.85
CA GLN A 128 13.22 26.64 -6.22
C GLN A 128 12.31 27.33 -5.22
N SER A 129 12.81 28.37 -4.56
CA SER A 129 12.03 29.22 -3.65
C SER A 129 12.55 30.66 -3.71
N PRO A 130 11.68 31.67 -3.88
CA PRO A 130 10.25 31.55 -4.11
C PRO A 130 9.90 31.05 -5.52
N THR A 131 8.70 30.48 -5.69
CA THR A 131 8.19 30.11 -7.00
C THR A 131 7.59 31.33 -7.72
N PRO A 132 7.88 31.52 -9.03
CA PRO A 132 7.30 32.63 -9.78
C PRO A 132 5.86 32.37 -10.25
N SER A 133 5.39 31.12 -10.17
CA SER A 133 4.05 30.67 -10.53
C SER A 133 3.55 29.67 -9.50
N TRP A 134 2.32 29.86 -9.03
CA TRP A 134 1.72 28.98 -8.03
C TRP A 134 1.53 27.54 -8.53
N GLY A 135 1.47 27.34 -9.84
CA GLY A 135 1.35 26.01 -10.42
C GLY A 135 2.56 25.12 -10.12
N LEU A 136 3.76 25.67 -10.08
CA LEU A 136 4.97 24.96 -9.64
C LEU A 136 4.85 24.46 -8.20
N ASP A 137 4.49 25.37 -7.29
CA ASP A 137 4.29 25.13 -5.86
C ASP A 137 3.19 24.06 -5.61
N ARG A 138 2.11 24.07 -6.42
CA ARG A 138 1.00 23.13 -6.21
C ARG A 138 1.33 21.70 -6.64
N VAL A 139 2.15 21.52 -7.65
CA VAL A 139 2.39 20.18 -8.19
C VAL A 139 3.41 19.35 -7.39
N ASP A 140 4.20 19.94 -6.50
CA ASP A 140 5.17 19.20 -5.68
C ASP A 140 4.69 18.92 -4.25
N GLN A 141 3.46 19.27 -3.91
CA GLN A 141 2.85 19.00 -2.63
C GLN A 141 1.45 18.39 -2.77
N ARG A 142 1.07 17.54 -1.82
CA ARG A 142 -0.23 16.84 -1.88
C ARG A 142 -1.38 17.62 -1.26
N ALA A 143 -1.10 18.57 -0.37
CA ALA A 143 -2.12 19.30 0.38
C ALA A 143 -1.87 20.81 0.38
N LEU A 144 -2.94 21.60 0.48
CA LEU A 144 -2.88 23.03 0.78
C LEU A 144 -2.61 23.24 2.29
N PRO A 145 -2.04 24.40 2.70
CA PRO A 145 -1.72 25.56 1.90
C PRO A 145 -0.40 25.45 1.12
N LEU A 146 -0.26 26.24 0.06
CA LEU A 146 0.97 26.38 -0.70
C LEU A 146 2.10 26.93 0.18
N ASP A 147 3.34 26.44 0.00
CA ASP A 147 4.53 26.81 0.79
C ASP A 147 5.50 27.75 0.06
N ASN A 148 5.17 28.13 -1.18
CA ASN A 148 5.96 28.97 -2.07
C ASN A 148 7.32 28.37 -2.45
N SER A 149 7.36 27.06 -2.58
CA SER A 149 8.51 26.26 -2.95
C SER A 149 8.14 25.32 -4.11
N TYR A 150 9.11 24.88 -4.88
CA TYR A 150 8.98 23.83 -5.88
C TYR A 150 10.19 22.90 -5.78
N THR A 151 9.98 21.70 -5.33
CA THR A 151 10.99 20.65 -5.22
C THR A 151 10.76 19.59 -6.29
N TYR A 152 11.79 19.28 -7.06
CA TYR A 152 11.70 18.36 -8.19
C TYR A 152 12.79 17.29 -8.13
N PRO A 153 12.45 16.01 -8.54
CA PRO A 153 13.36 14.87 -8.41
C PRO A 153 14.54 14.92 -9.39
N ASN A 154 14.36 15.55 -10.51
CA ASN A 154 15.34 15.77 -11.56
C ASN A 154 14.90 16.96 -12.41
N SER A 155 15.72 17.42 -13.34
CA SER A 155 15.45 18.60 -14.18
C SER A 155 14.99 18.29 -15.60
N GLY A 156 14.74 17.02 -15.94
CA GLY A 156 14.31 16.64 -17.30
C GLY A 156 15.46 16.59 -18.32
N ASP A 157 16.70 16.44 -17.86
CA ASP A 157 17.86 16.37 -18.72
C ASP A 157 17.74 15.23 -19.75
N GLY A 158 18.09 15.52 -21.00
CA GLY A 158 18.09 14.55 -22.11
C GLY A 158 16.71 14.27 -22.70
N VAL A 159 15.66 14.96 -22.25
CA VAL A 159 14.30 14.80 -22.80
C VAL A 159 14.02 15.91 -23.82
N ARG A 160 13.50 15.55 -24.98
CA ARG A 160 12.95 16.48 -25.97
C ARG A 160 11.47 16.76 -25.69
N ALA A 161 11.14 18.04 -25.53
CA ALA A 161 9.78 18.52 -25.32
C ALA A 161 9.28 19.24 -26.59
N TYR A 162 8.50 18.54 -27.40
CA TYR A 162 7.86 19.10 -28.57
C TYR A 162 6.67 19.96 -28.17
N ILE A 163 6.64 21.22 -28.64
CA ILE A 163 5.56 22.17 -28.37
C ILE A 163 4.81 22.46 -29.65
N LEU A 164 3.69 21.77 -29.87
CA LEU A 164 2.84 21.93 -31.04
C LEU A 164 1.81 23.04 -30.76
N ASP A 165 2.14 24.27 -31.19
CA ASP A 165 1.40 25.49 -30.82
C ASP A 165 1.62 26.66 -31.83
N THR A 166 1.60 27.91 -31.37
CA THR A 166 1.83 29.13 -32.18
C THR A 166 3.29 29.44 -32.50
N GLY A 167 4.19 28.51 -32.18
CA GLY A 167 5.65 28.71 -32.20
C GLY A 167 6.19 29.04 -30.83
N VAL A 168 7.51 29.25 -30.72
CA VAL A 168 8.20 29.64 -29.48
C VAL A 168 9.20 30.75 -29.74
N ARG A 169 9.26 31.75 -28.85
CA ARG A 169 10.37 32.74 -28.85
C ARG A 169 11.63 32.08 -28.29
N ALA A 170 12.40 31.41 -29.13
CA ALA A 170 13.58 30.64 -28.74
C ALA A 170 14.68 31.48 -28.01
N SER A 171 14.74 32.80 -28.30
CA SER A 171 15.67 33.75 -27.65
C SER A 171 15.26 34.14 -26.23
N HIS A 172 14.09 33.75 -25.74
CA HIS A 172 13.64 34.10 -24.40
C HIS A 172 14.62 33.56 -23.33
N THR A 173 14.99 34.40 -22.37
CA THR A 173 16.01 34.08 -21.36
C THR A 173 15.65 32.87 -20.50
N ASP A 174 14.37 32.59 -20.30
CA ASP A 174 13.88 31.45 -19.53
C ASP A 174 14.26 30.10 -20.17
N PHE A 175 14.53 30.08 -21.46
CA PHE A 175 14.99 28.85 -22.11
C PHE A 175 16.50 28.64 -22.04
N GLY A 176 17.29 29.69 -21.81
CA GLY A 176 18.74 29.58 -21.68
C GLY A 176 19.43 28.91 -22.88
N GLY A 177 18.91 29.08 -24.08
CA GLY A 177 19.41 28.47 -25.32
C GLY A 177 18.94 27.01 -25.56
N ARG A 178 18.07 26.44 -24.70
CA ARG A 178 17.54 25.08 -24.83
C ARG A 178 16.32 24.97 -25.78
N ALA A 179 15.80 26.09 -26.28
CA ALA A 179 14.77 26.12 -27.32
C ALA A 179 15.45 26.24 -28.68
N ALA A 180 15.45 25.16 -29.45
CA ALA A 180 16.16 25.12 -30.73
C ALA A 180 15.59 24.04 -31.65
N GLY A 181 15.91 24.15 -32.94
CA GLY A 181 15.36 23.25 -33.96
C GLY A 181 13.86 23.49 -34.19
N GLY A 182 13.18 22.44 -34.61
CA GLY A 182 11.74 22.48 -34.80
C GLY A 182 11.30 22.80 -36.23
N ARG A 183 9.99 23.00 -36.38
CA ARG A 183 9.35 23.13 -37.71
C ARG A 183 8.23 24.16 -37.69
N ASP A 184 8.19 25.02 -38.70
CA ASP A 184 7.04 25.82 -38.99
C ASP A 184 6.20 25.12 -40.10
N ILE A 185 5.05 24.59 -39.70
CA ILE A 185 4.11 23.93 -40.63
C ILE A 185 3.29 24.97 -41.37
N VAL A 186 3.00 26.12 -40.72
CA VAL A 186 2.14 27.16 -41.26
C VAL A 186 2.80 27.85 -42.45
N ASP A 187 4.06 28.23 -42.33
CA ASP A 187 4.81 28.91 -43.39
C ASP A 187 5.71 27.93 -44.20
N GLY A 188 5.83 26.66 -43.76
CA GLY A 188 6.50 25.59 -44.49
C GLY A 188 8.02 25.64 -44.40
N ASP A 189 8.58 26.26 -43.32
CA ASP A 189 10.03 26.45 -43.15
C ASP A 189 10.51 25.91 -41.77
N ASN A 190 11.73 26.27 -41.34
CA ASN A 190 12.33 25.84 -40.07
C ASN A 190 12.49 27.00 -39.08
N GLU A 191 11.69 28.03 -39.17
CA GLU A 191 11.69 29.22 -38.33
C GLU A 191 10.42 29.33 -37.50
N PRO A 192 10.17 28.38 -36.56
CA PRO A 192 8.91 28.28 -35.79
C PRO A 192 8.83 29.37 -34.70
N GLY A 193 9.05 30.63 -35.09
CA GLY A 193 8.97 31.79 -34.21
C GLY A 193 7.55 32.10 -33.79
N ASP A 194 7.35 32.43 -32.52
CA ASP A 194 6.05 32.79 -31.96
C ASP A 194 5.68 34.24 -32.33
N CYS A 195 4.47 34.43 -32.81
CA CYS A 195 3.87 35.73 -33.08
C CYS A 195 2.52 35.97 -32.37
N ASN A 196 2.18 35.09 -31.42
CA ASN A 196 0.96 35.17 -30.61
C ASN A 196 1.28 35.26 -29.13
N GLY A 197 2.14 34.37 -28.61
CA GLY A 197 2.58 34.27 -27.23
C GLY A 197 2.10 33.01 -26.52
N HIS A 198 1.07 32.33 -27.04
CA HIS A 198 0.52 31.13 -26.41
C HIS A 198 1.54 30.00 -26.36
N GLY A 199 2.21 29.69 -27.47
CA GLY A 199 3.23 28.65 -27.53
C GLY A 199 4.48 28.94 -26.68
N THR A 200 4.93 30.21 -26.60
CA THR A 200 6.02 30.62 -25.69
C THR A 200 5.65 30.43 -24.23
N HIS A 201 4.39 30.75 -23.86
CA HIS A 201 3.87 30.54 -22.50
C HIS A 201 3.81 29.05 -22.13
N VAL A 202 3.30 28.25 -23.02
CA VAL A 202 3.22 26.79 -22.88
C VAL A 202 4.62 26.18 -22.75
N ALA A 203 5.56 26.53 -23.65
CA ALA A 203 6.95 26.09 -23.57
C ALA A 203 7.63 26.47 -22.25
N GLY A 204 7.40 27.69 -21.78
CA GLY A 204 7.91 28.16 -20.50
C GLY A 204 7.42 27.34 -19.32
N THR A 205 6.15 26.94 -19.34
CA THR A 205 5.55 26.08 -18.28
C THR A 205 6.07 24.63 -18.34
N VAL A 206 6.38 24.10 -19.55
CA VAL A 206 7.02 22.77 -19.65
C VAL A 206 8.45 22.81 -19.16
N ALA A 207 9.29 23.73 -19.69
CA ALA A 207 10.75 23.62 -19.62
C ALA A 207 11.50 24.94 -19.36
N GLY A 208 10.82 26.00 -18.94
CA GLY A 208 11.47 27.24 -18.54
C GLY A 208 12.34 27.05 -17.30
N THR A 209 13.47 27.75 -17.24
CA THR A 209 14.38 27.73 -16.07
C THR A 209 13.68 28.26 -14.82
N ALA A 210 12.90 29.36 -14.96
CA ALA A 210 12.15 29.94 -13.86
C ALA A 210 10.73 29.37 -13.76
N TYR A 211 10.02 29.26 -14.89
CA TYR A 211 8.58 28.92 -14.92
C TYR A 211 8.30 27.45 -15.21
N GLY A 212 9.31 26.66 -15.60
CA GLY A 212 9.14 25.30 -16.08
C GLY A 212 9.19 24.24 -14.99
N ILE A 213 8.45 23.16 -15.22
CA ILE A 213 8.50 21.93 -14.44
C ILE A 213 9.83 21.18 -14.71
N ALA A 214 10.12 20.86 -15.98
CA ALA A 214 11.31 20.13 -16.42
C ALA A 214 12.40 21.10 -16.89
N LYS A 215 13.08 21.75 -15.94
CA LYS A 215 13.92 22.95 -16.14
C LYS A 215 15.08 22.79 -17.12
N ASN A 216 15.52 21.56 -17.43
CA ASN A 216 16.62 21.26 -18.36
C ASN A 216 16.17 20.47 -19.61
N ALA A 217 14.88 20.21 -19.78
CA ALA A 217 14.41 19.60 -21.02
C ALA A 217 14.67 20.53 -22.23
N THR A 218 14.92 19.92 -23.39
CA THR A 218 15.11 20.65 -24.65
C THR A 218 13.76 20.96 -25.27
N VAL A 219 13.48 22.23 -25.53
CA VAL A 219 12.24 22.67 -26.18
C VAL A 219 12.42 22.58 -27.70
N VAL A 220 11.53 21.84 -28.36
CA VAL A 220 11.47 21.73 -29.83
C VAL A 220 10.16 22.36 -30.33
N PRO A 221 10.19 23.60 -30.85
CA PRO A 221 8.99 24.28 -31.32
C PRO A 221 8.42 23.64 -32.61
N VAL A 222 7.11 23.41 -32.63
CA VAL A 222 6.40 22.98 -33.84
C VAL A 222 5.22 23.93 -34.05
N ARG A 223 5.40 24.91 -34.96
CA ARG A 223 4.36 25.89 -35.21
C ARG A 223 3.28 25.30 -36.11
N ILE A 224 2.10 25.10 -35.56
CA ILE A 224 0.90 24.56 -36.24
C ILE A 224 -0.26 25.55 -36.24
N LEU A 225 -0.11 26.67 -35.54
CA LEU A 225 -1.11 27.73 -35.46
C LEU A 225 -0.51 29.07 -35.92
N GLY A 226 -1.33 29.85 -36.61
CA GLY A 226 -0.97 31.21 -37.05
C GLY A 226 -0.98 32.20 -35.87
N CYS A 227 -0.54 33.46 -36.13
CA CYS A 227 -0.48 34.55 -35.14
C CYS A 227 -1.84 34.87 -34.48
N GLY A 228 -2.95 34.48 -35.06
CA GLY A 228 -4.28 34.60 -34.47
C GLY A 228 -4.62 33.52 -33.47
N GLY A 229 -3.75 32.56 -33.21
CA GLY A 229 -3.97 31.45 -32.27
C GLY A 229 -4.92 30.37 -32.85
N SER A 230 -5.04 30.30 -34.17
CA SER A 230 -5.87 29.28 -34.85
C SER A 230 -5.12 28.71 -36.06
N GLY A 231 -5.45 27.49 -36.46
CA GLY A 231 -4.88 26.80 -37.60
C GLY A 231 -5.85 25.77 -38.20
N SER A 232 -5.44 25.11 -39.26
CA SER A 232 -6.20 24.02 -39.83
C SER A 232 -5.87 22.69 -39.14
N TRP A 233 -6.82 21.77 -39.14
CA TRP A 233 -6.54 20.41 -38.64
C TRP A 233 -5.55 19.65 -39.54
N SER A 234 -5.42 20.03 -40.81
CA SER A 234 -4.37 19.50 -41.70
C SER A 234 -2.97 19.90 -41.23
N ASP A 235 -2.79 21.15 -40.74
CA ASP A 235 -1.50 21.61 -40.20
C ASP A 235 -1.19 20.93 -38.87
N VAL A 236 -2.23 20.70 -38.06
CA VAL A 236 -2.09 19.92 -36.83
C VAL A 236 -1.61 18.50 -37.09
N VAL A 237 -2.27 17.79 -38.03
CA VAL A 237 -1.86 16.42 -38.43
C VAL A 237 -0.43 16.43 -39.01
N ALA A 238 -0.11 17.41 -39.88
CA ALA A 238 1.24 17.54 -40.43
C ALA A 238 2.31 17.80 -39.35
N GLY A 239 1.98 18.58 -38.32
CA GLY A 239 2.87 18.80 -37.18
C GLY A 239 3.10 17.54 -36.35
N ILE A 240 2.06 16.73 -36.12
CA ILE A 240 2.18 15.44 -35.42
C ILE A 240 3.02 14.45 -36.24
N ASP A 241 2.78 14.38 -37.54
CA ASP A 241 3.54 13.55 -38.49
C ASP A 241 5.02 13.94 -38.52
N TRP A 242 5.29 15.25 -38.50
CA TRP A 242 6.66 15.73 -38.42
C TRP A 242 7.33 15.35 -37.11
N VAL A 243 6.63 15.42 -35.96
CA VAL A 243 7.16 14.99 -34.65
C VAL A 243 7.55 13.51 -34.65
N ALA A 244 6.67 12.64 -35.20
CA ALA A 244 6.96 11.21 -35.33
C ALA A 244 8.13 10.93 -36.28
N ALA A 245 8.35 11.76 -37.30
CA ALA A 245 9.46 11.62 -38.23
C ALA A 245 10.80 12.20 -37.68
N ASP A 246 10.74 13.17 -36.78
CA ASP A 246 11.91 13.82 -36.15
C ASP A 246 12.38 13.06 -34.89
N HIS A 247 11.52 12.24 -34.30
CA HIS A 247 11.82 11.42 -33.12
C HIS A 247 12.63 10.19 -33.52
N ASP A 248 13.80 10.01 -32.91
CA ASP A 248 14.57 8.79 -33.09
C ASP A 248 14.09 7.67 -32.13
N PRO A 249 13.99 6.42 -32.60
CA PRO A 249 13.54 5.31 -31.77
C PRO A 249 14.34 5.14 -30.49
N GLY A 250 13.68 5.28 -29.33
CA GLY A 250 14.27 5.17 -28.00
C GLY A 250 14.85 6.48 -27.46
N GLU A 251 14.72 7.59 -28.17
CA GLU A 251 15.01 8.92 -27.66
C GLU A 251 13.92 9.33 -26.64
N PRO A 252 14.29 9.83 -25.45
CA PRO A 252 13.30 10.31 -24.48
C PRO A 252 12.56 11.55 -24.99
N ALA A 253 11.25 11.43 -25.24
CA ALA A 253 10.47 12.52 -25.82
C ALA A 253 9.07 12.65 -25.23
N VAL A 254 8.63 13.91 -25.08
CA VAL A 254 7.25 14.28 -24.74
C VAL A 254 6.75 15.32 -25.76
N ALA A 255 5.45 15.34 -26.01
CA ALA A 255 4.82 16.36 -26.85
C ALA A 255 3.65 16.99 -26.10
N ASN A 256 3.56 18.33 -26.13
CA ASN A 256 2.43 19.05 -25.57
C ASN A 256 1.57 19.66 -26.67
N MET A 257 0.28 19.41 -26.62
CA MET A 257 -0.73 20.02 -27.50
C MET A 257 -1.77 20.78 -26.65
N SER A 258 -1.53 22.06 -26.46
CA SER A 258 -2.45 22.95 -25.75
C SER A 258 -3.52 23.52 -26.67
N ILE A 259 -4.13 22.65 -27.48
CA ILE A 259 -5.15 22.99 -28.47
C ILE A 259 -6.36 22.06 -28.34
N GLY A 260 -7.49 22.47 -28.91
CA GLY A 260 -8.68 21.65 -28.95
C GLY A 260 -9.76 22.18 -29.91
N GLY A 261 -10.65 21.29 -30.30
CA GLY A 261 -11.80 21.62 -31.14
C GLY A 261 -12.78 20.45 -31.21
N GLU A 262 -13.67 20.49 -32.17
CA GLU A 262 -14.60 19.39 -32.42
C GLU A 262 -13.83 18.08 -32.69
N LYS A 263 -14.45 16.95 -32.39
CA LYS A 263 -13.84 15.64 -32.56
C LYS A 263 -13.52 15.34 -34.01
N ILE A 264 -12.24 15.14 -34.31
CA ILE A 264 -11.69 14.83 -35.64
C ILE A 264 -10.88 13.55 -35.56
N GLN A 265 -11.35 12.48 -36.20
CA GLN A 265 -10.74 11.16 -36.07
C GLN A 265 -9.30 11.13 -36.59
N SER A 266 -8.98 11.80 -37.70
CA SER A 266 -7.61 11.85 -38.22
C SER A 266 -6.58 12.48 -37.30
N VAL A 267 -6.99 13.42 -36.43
CA VAL A 267 -6.12 13.99 -35.41
C VAL A 267 -5.85 12.96 -34.32
N ASN A 268 -6.90 12.27 -33.86
CA ASN A 268 -6.74 11.21 -32.83
C ASN A 268 -5.86 10.07 -33.37
N ASP A 269 -6.08 9.64 -34.59
CA ASP A 269 -5.27 8.58 -35.24
C ASP A 269 -3.80 9.00 -35.39
N ALA A 270 -3.53 10.25 -35.73
CA ALA A 270 -2.16 10.77 -35.82
C ALA A 270 -1.48 10.81 -34.44
N VAL A 271 -2.17 11.27 -33.39
CA VAL A 271 -1.64 11.24 -32.01
C VAL A 271 -1.37 9.80 -31.57
N SER A 272 -2.33 8.88 -31.79
CA SER A 272 -2.14 7.47 -31.45
C SER A 272 -0.94 6.85 -32.16
N ALA A 273 -0.70 7.21 -33.42
CA ALA A 273 0.46 6.74 -34.21
C ALA A 273 1.79 7.27 -33.62
N ALA A 274 1.85 8.55 -33.29
CA ALA A 274 3.04 9.15 -32.68
C ALA A 274 3.31 8.63 -31.25
N VAL A 275 2.27 8.31 -30.49
CA VAL A 275 2.41 7.61 -29.20
C VAL A 275 2.95 6.19 -29.40
N ALA A 276 2.50 5.49 -30.41
CA ALA A 276 3.01 4.14 -30.75
C ALA A 276 4.47 4.17 -31.21
N ASP A 277 4.95 5.28 -31.78
CA ASP A 277 6.35 5.53 -32.13
C ASP A 277 7.25 5.79 -30.89
N GLY A 278 6.68 6.16 -29.75
CA GLY A 278 7.41 6.33 -28.48
C GLY A 278 7.31 7.73 -27.86
N VAL A 279 6.62 8.67 -28.49
CA VAL A 279 6.45 10.04 -27.98
C VAL A 279 5.27 10.11 -27.00
N THR A 280 5.50 10.56 -25.77
CA THR A 280 4.41 10.75 -24.79
C THR A 280 3.65 12.03 -25.09
N PHE A 281 2.40 11.92 -25.57
CA PHE A 281 1.55 13.07 -25.87
C PHE A 281 0.71 13.49 -24.65
N VAL A 282 0.77 14.78 -24.32
CA VAL A 282 -0.03 15.43 -23.29
C VAL A 282 -0.90 16.50 -23.94
N VAL A 283 -2.21 16.45 -23.70
CA VAL A 283 -3.19 17.26 -24.43
C VAL A 283 -4.16 17.99 -23.49
N ALA A 284 -4.58 19.17 -23.86
CA ALA A 284 -5.58 19.94 -23.13
C ALA A 284 -6.98 19.35 -23.29
N ALA A 285 -7.77 19.30 -22.21
CA ALA A 285 -9.14 18.80 -22.25
C ALA A 285 -10.12 19.70 -23.04
N GLY A 286 -9.80 20.99 -23.19
CA GLY A 286 -10.67 22.01 -23.78
C GLY A 286 -11.37 22.89 -22.74
N ASN A 287 -11.96 24.01 -23.19
CA ASN A 287 -12.41 25.11 -22.33
C ASN A 287 -13.90 25.47 -22.50
N GLU A 288 -14.76 24.50 -22.77
CA GLU A 288 -16.18 24.71 -23.08
C GLU A 288 -17.13 24.20 -22.00
N ASP A 289 -16.60 23.75 -20.84
CA ASP A 289 -17.37 23.11 -19.75
C ASP A 289 -18.28 21.97 -20.26
N THR A 290 -17.69 21.09 -21.07
CA THR A 290 -18.38 19.96 -21.70
C THR A 290 -17.59 18.67 -21.58
N ASP A 291 -18.16 17.55 -22.06
CA ASP A 291 -17.48 16.25 -22.09
C ASP A 291 -16.28 16.26 -23.06
N ALA A 292 -15.07 16.07 -22.54
CA ALA A 292 -13.83 16.03 -23.29
C ALA A 292 -13.78 14.89 -24.33
N CYS A 293 -14.55 13.82 -24.14
CA CYS A 293 -14.66 12.73 -25.12
C CYS A 293 -15.28 13.17 -26.47
N ARG A 294 -15.82 14.38 -26.53
CA ARG A 294 -16.39 15.00 -27.73
C ARG A 294 -15.39 15.92 -28.44
N LYS A 295 -14.17 16.01 -27.98
CA LYS A 295 -13.14 16.93 -28.48
C LYS A 295 -11.92 16.17 -29.00
N SER A 296 -11.17 16.75 -29.91
CA SER A 296 -9.86 16.29 -30.33
C SER A 296 -8.81 17.38 -30.04
N PRO A 297 -7.59 16.98 -29.61
CA PRO A 297 -7.10 15.63 -29.38
C PRO A 297 -7.52 14.99 -28.06
N ALA A 298 -8.28 15.67 -27.19
CA ALA A 298 -8.68 15.25 -25.84
C ALA A 298 -9.36 13.86 -25.77
N SER A 299 -9.96 13.38 -26.84
CA SER A 299 -10.60 12.05 -26.91
C SER A 299 -9.69 10.95 -27.44
N THR A 300 -8.38 11.19 -27.53
CA THR A 300 -7.40 10.17 -27.93
C THR A 300 -7.05 9.29 -26.71
N PRO A 301 -7.35 7.98 -26.74
CA PRO A 301 -7.19 7.14 -25.54
C PRO A 301 -5.74 6.96 -25.08
N GLU A 302 -4.77 7.08 -25.99
CA GLU A 302 -3.34 6.90 -25.71
C GLU A 302 -2.65 8.17 -25.21
N ALA A 303 -3.27 9.34 -25.38
CA ALA A 303 -2.75 10.61 -24.89
C ALA A 303 -3.08 10.82 -23.39
N ILE A 304 -2.30 11.65 -22.71
CA ILE A 304 -2.59 12.11 -21.36
C ILE A 304 -3.46 13.37 -21.46
N THR A 305 -4.74 13.25 -21.15
CA THR A 305 -5.70 14.37 -21.25
C THR A 305 -5.86 15.08 -19.92
N VAL A 306 -5.66 16.42 -19.92
CA VAL A 306 -5.50 17.23 -18.72
C VAL A 306 -6.59 18.29 -18.57
N GLY A 307 -7.35 18.23 -17.48
CA GLY A 307 -8.27 19.26 -17.03
C GLY A 307 -7.59 20.35 -16.20
N ALA A 308 -8.24 21.50 -16.01
CA ALA A 308 -7.68 22.64 -15.30
C ALA A 308 -8.29 22.84 -13.91
N THR A 309 -7.43 23.15 -12.91
CA THR A 309 -7.85 23.61 -11.58
C THR A 309 -7.37 25.04 -11.29
N ASP A 310 -8.03 25.68 -10.32
CA ASP A 310 -7.54 26.89 -9.68
C ASP A 310 -6.64 26.56 -8.46
N LYS A 311 -6.10 27.59 -7.81
CA LYS A 311 -5.21 27.45 -6.64
C LYS A 311 -5.87 26.93 -5.36
N ALA A 312 -7.19 26.73 -5.36
CA ALA A 312 -7.96 26.12 -4.28
C ALA A 312 -8.39 24.69 -4.61
N ASP A 313 -7.73 24.06 -5.60
CA ASP A 313 -8.03 22.72 -6.12
C ASP A 313 -9.43 22.57 -6.69
N LYS A 314 -10.10 23.65 -7.06
CA LYS A 314 -11.40 23.57 -7.70
C LYS A 314 -11.21 23.47 -9.21
N ARG A 315 -11.95 22.56 -9.87
CA ARG A 315 -12.02 22.54 -11.34
C ARG A 315 -12.40 23.93 -11.87
N ALA A 316 -11.64 24.44 -12.79
CA ALA A 316 -11.95 25.70 -13.46
C ALA A 316 -13.31 25.60 -14.17
N SER A 317 -14.14 26.64 -14.04
CA SER A 317 -15.50 26.63 -14.58
C SER A 317 -15.59 26.43 -16.09
N PHE A 318 -14.52 26.72 -16.81
CA PHE A 318 -14.41 26.51 -18.23
C PHE A 318 -13.88 25.11 -18.59
N SER A 319 -13.16 24.41 -17.67
CA SER A 319 -12.50 23.15 -17.98
C SER A 319 -13.49 22.09 -18.39
N ASN A 320 -13.22 21.44 -19.52
CA ASN A 320 -13.89 20.22 -19.89
C ASN A 320 -13.64 19.13 -18.86
N TYR A 321 -14.52 18.11 -18.82
CA TYR A 321 -14.58 17.04 -17.84
C TYR A 321 -14.92 15.70 -18.51
N GLY A 322 -15.04 14.64 -17.76
CA GLY A 322 -15.50 13.34 -18.27
C GLY A 322 -14.44 12.24 -18.21
N SER A 323 -14.82 11.06 -18.66
CA SER A 323 -14.01 9.84 -18.57
C SER A 323 -12.79 9.80 -19.51
N CYS A 324 -12.66 10.77 -20.41
CA CYS A 324 -11.47 10.91 -21.25
C CYS A 324 -10.36 11.74 -20.59
N LEU A 325 -10.59 12.31 -19.41
CA LEU A 325 -9.51 12.90 -18.62
C LEU A 325 -8.70 11.82 -17.90
N ASP A 326 -7.40 12.04 -17.77
CA ASP A 326 -6.50 11.26 -16.92
C ASP A 326 -6.31 11.91 -15.56
N LEU A 327 -6.16 13.24 -15.57
CA LEU A 327 -5.90 14.02 -14.35
C LEU A 327 -6.23 15.51 -14.58
N PHE A 328 -6.18 16.26 -13.50
CA PHE A 328 -6.25 17.73 -13.49
C PHE A 328 -4.88 18.31 -13.14
N ALA A 329 -4.63 19.54 -13.57
CA ALA A 329 -3.43 20.30 -13.23
C ALA A 329 -3.72 21.80 -13.08
N PRO A 330 -2.81 22.60 -12.48
CA PRO A 330 -2.94 24.04 -12.37
C PRO A 330 -3.16 24.71 -13.73
N GLY A 331 -4.28 25.41 -13.90
CA GLY A 331 -4.65 26.02 -15.19
C GLY A 331 -5.24 27.42 -15.09
N VAL A 332 -5.46 27.97 -13.89
CA VAL A 332 -6.07 29.28 -13.70
C VAL A 332 -5.04 30.30 -13.18
N GLY A 333 -4.85 31.40 -13.91
CA GLY A 333 -3.91 32.45 -13.48
C GLY A 333 -2.47 31.99 -13.44
N ILE A 334 -2.02 31.25 -14.45
CA ILE A 334 -0.67 30.72 -14.60
C ILE A 334 0.24 31.77 -15.23
N THR A 335 1.34 32.08 -14.58
CA THR A 335 2.38 33.00 -15.06
C THR A 335 3.50 32.19 -15.73
N SER A 336 3.89 32.61 -16.94
CA SER A 336 4.99 31.99 -17.69
C SER A 336 5.63 32.97 -18.67
N ALA A 337 6.64 32.54 -19.42
CA ALA A 337 7.31 33.29 -20.45
C ALA A 337 6.34 33.83 -21.50
N TRP A 338 6.66 34.95 -22.13
CA TRP A 338 5.83 35.59 -23.16
C TRP A 338 6.66 36.09 -24.34
N TRP A 339 6.08 36.13 -25.53
CA TRP A 339 6.81 36.37 -26.80
C TRP A 339 7.26 37.79 -27.09
N THR A 340 6.72 38.80 -26.41
CA THR A 340 6.92 40.23 -26.81
C THR A 340 8.37 40.74 -26.65
N ASN A 341 9.16 40.14 -25.81
CA ASN A 341 10.60 40.32 -25.68
C ASN A 341 11.22 39.15 -24.89
N ASP A 342 12.55 39.11 -24.77
CA ASP A 342 13.29 37.97 -24.19
C ASP A 342 13.12 37.78 -22.67
N ASN A 343 12.48 38.71 -21.99
CA ASN A 343 12.20 38.63 -20.55
C ASN A 343 10.71 38.83 -20.20
N ALA A 344 9.86 38.89 -21.22
CA ALA A 344 8.44 39.16 -21.03
C ALA A 344 7.73 37.98 -20.35
N THR A 345 6.77 38.28 -19.51
CA THR A 345 5.89 37.27 -18.89
C THR A 345 4.44 37.67 -19.10
N ASN A 346 3.56 36.70 -18.99
CA ASN A 346 2.12 36.91 -19.00
C ASN A 346 1.45 35.92 -18.06
N THR A 347 0.25 36.28 -17.59
CA THR A 347 -0.58 35.44 -16.72
C THR A 347 -1.90 35.17 -17.42
N ILE A 348 -2.14 33.93 -17.77
CA ILE A 348 -3.34 33.49 -18.52
C ILE A 348 -3.96 32.24 -17.91
N SER A 349 -5.15 31.87 -18.37
CA SER A 349 -5.90 30.71 -17.85
C SER A 349 -6.43 29.85 -19.01
N GLY A 350 -6.48 28.56 -18.80
CA GLY A 350 -6.97 27.58 -19.74
C GLY A 350 -6.52 26.15 -19.38
N THR A 351 -7.17 25.13 -19.94
CA THR A 351 -6.62 23.77 -19.97
C THR A 351 -5.30 23.73 -20.76
N SER A 352 -5.09 24.72 -21.61
CA SER A 352 -3.81 24.99 -22.30
C SER A 352 -2.64 25.31 -21.34
N MET A 353 -2.92 25.75 -20.10
CA MET A 353 -1.90 25.99 -19.07
C MET A 353 -1.79 24.78 -18.13
N ALA A 354 -2.81 23.98 -18.01
CA ALA A 354 -2.79 22.73 -17.27
C ALA A 354 -1.97 21.63 -17.97
N SER A 355 -2.18 21.46 -19.28
CA SER A 355 -1.47 20.49 -20.12
C SER A 355 0.07 20.59 -20.00
N PRO A 356 0.70 21.77 -20.13
CA PRO A 356 2.15 21.88 -20.05
C PRO A 356 2.73 21.57 -18.66
N HIS A 357 1.99 21.76 -17.56
CA HIS A 357 2.42 21.26 -16.24
C HIS A 357 2.54 19.72 -16.29
N ALA A 358 1.55 19.03 -16.84
CA ALA A 358 1.59 17.59 -16.98
C ALA A 358 2.66 17.13 -17.99
N ALA A 359 2.87 17.84 -19.08
CA ALA A 359 3.96 17.54 -20.03
C ALA A 359 5.34 17.70 -19.40
N GLY A 360 5.53 18.70 -18.53
CA GLY A 360 6.74 18.84 -17.74
C GLY A 360 6.93 17.68 -16.76
N VAL A 361 5.90 17.23 -16.07
CA VAL A 361 5.97 16.04 -15.19
C VAL A 361 6.26 14.79 -16.00
N ALA A 362 5.62 14.61 -17.17
CA ALA A 362 5.93 13.52 -18.08
C ALA A 362 7.42 13.51 -18.48
N ALA A 363 7.99 14.70 -18.75
CA ALA A 363 9.43 14.83 -19.04
C ALA A 363 10.30 14.43 -17.84
N LEU A 364 9.93 14.77 -16.60
CA LEU A 364 10.66 14.35 -15.41
C LEU A 364 10.59 12.81 -15.22
N VAL A 365 9.42 12.19 -15.44
CA VAL A 365 9.24 10.74 -15.36
C VAL A 365 10.05 10.03 -16.43
N THR A 366 10.02 10.53 -17.67
CA THR A 366 10.80 10.00 -18.80
C THR A 366 12.31 10.15 -18.57
N ALA A 367 12.79 11.30 -18.07
CA ALA A 367 14.20 11.50 -17.72
C ALA A 367 14.67 10.54 -16.61
N ALA A 368 13.80 10.30 -15.62
CA ALA A 368 14.09 9.34 -14.55
C ALA A 368 14.18 7.90 -15.06
N ASN A 369 13.43 7.53 -16.07
CA ASN A 369 13.45 6.20 -16.67
C ASN A 369 13.20 6.26 -18.20
N PRO A 370 14.24 6.47 -19.00
CA PRO A 370 14.13 6.61 -20.45
C PRO A 370 13.61 5.37 -21.22
N SER A 371 13.51 4.24 -20.55
CA SER A 371 12.99 3.00 -21.15
C SER A 371 11.48 2.81 -20.99
N LEU A 372 10.79 3.71 -20.29
CA LEU A 372 9.34 3.66 -20.15
C LEU A 372 8.65 3.94 -21.49
N THR A 373 7.64 3.15 -21.80
CA THR A 373 6.72 3.46 -22.90
C THR A 373 5.82 4.63 -22.52
N PRO A 374 5.22 5.35 -23.49
CA PRO A 374 4.28 6.43 -23.19
C PRO A 374 3.12 6.01 -22.27
N GLN A 375 2.60 4.79 -22.42
CA GLN A 375 1.58 4.26 -21.53
C GLN A 375 2.10 4.09 -20.09
N GLN A 376 3.33 3.60 -19.91
CA GLN A 376 3.94 3.46 -18.59
C GLN A 376 4.24 4.82 -17.94
N VAL A 377 4.59 5.85 -18.72
CA VAL A 377 4.72 7.24 -18.22
C VAL A 377 3.36 7.74 -17.73
N ARG A 378 2.28 7.57 -18.52
CA ARG A 378 0.92 7.90 -18.12
C ARG A 378 0.52 7.18 -16.83
N ASP A 379 0.70 5.86 -16.77
CA ASP A 379 0.33 5.05 -15.61
C ASP A 379 1.08 5.50 -14.35
N ALA A 380 2.38 5.82 -14.47
CA ALA A 380 3.17 6.35 -13.37
C ALA A 380 2.65 7.71 -12.87
N MET A 381 2.31 8.62 -13.78
CA MET A 381 1.74 9.94 -13.42
C MET A 381 0.37 9.83 -12.77
N VAL A 382 -0.49 8.95 -13.28
CA VAL A 382 -1.84 8.72 -12.74
C VAL A 382 -1.79 8.02 -11.38
N ALA A 383 -0.83 7.12 -11.18
CA ALA A 383 -0.60 6.46 -9.89
C ALA A 383 -0.08 7.43 -8.83
N ASP A 384 0.83 8.36 -9.23
CA ASP A 384 1.40 9.34 -8.29
C ASP A 384 0.50 10.57 -8.05
N ALA A 385 -0.55 10.76 -8.83
CA ALA A 385 -1.48 11.89 -8.68
C ALA A 385 -2.12 11.93 -7.28
N THR A 386 -2.38 13.13 -6.78
CA THR A 386 -3.10 13.32 -5.50
C THR A 386 -4.58 13.03 -5.70
N ASN A 387 -5.09 12.02 -5.00
CA ASN A 387 -6.46 11.55 -5.14
C ASN A 387 -7.45 12.37 -4.29
N GLY A 388 -8.66 12.59 -4.81
CA GLY A 388 -9.81 13.07 -4.05
C GLY A 388 -9.81 14.55 -3.66
N VAL A 389 -8.79 15.34 -4.08
CA VAL A 389 -8.64 16.74 -3.65
C VAL A 389 -9.32 17.74 -4.58
N VAL A 390 -9.61 17.35 -5.84
CA VAL A 390 -10.26 18.26 -6.79
C VAL A 390 -11.71 18.46 -6.41
N THR A 391 -12.07 19.72 -6.13
CA THR A 391 -13.46 20.09 -5.83
C THR A 391 -14.23 20.25 -7.14
N ASP A 392 -15.42 19.63 -7.23
CA ASP A 392 -16.30 19.68 -8.39
C ASP A 392 -15.62 19.21 -9.70
N PRO A 393 -15.06 17.99 -9.75
CA PRO A 393 -14.30 17.51 -10.93
C PRO A 393 -15.13 17.35 -12.18
N GLY A 394 -16.45 17.40 -12.09
CA GLY A 394 -17.41 17.15 -13.16
C GLY A 394 -17.75 15.66 -13.33
N PRO A 395 -18.92 15.37 -13.92
CA PRO A 395 -19.41 14.00 -14.07
C PRO A 395 -18.44 13.08 -14.85
N GLY A 396 -18.12 11.92 -14.30
CA GLY A 396 -17.29 10.89 -14.95
C GLY A 396 -15.80 11.18 -14.96
N SER A 397 -15.34 12.31 -14.43
CA SER A 397 -13.91 12.63 -14.37
C SER A 397 -13.22 11.86 -13.25
N PRO A 398 -11.95 11.43 -13.42
CA PRO A 398 -11.10 10.99 -12.33
C PRO A 398 -10.84 12.15 -11.39
N ASN A 399 -10.93 11.93 -10.06
CA ASN A 399 -10.54 12.97 -9.10
C ASN A 399 -9.07 12.81 -8.75
N LYS A 400 -8.19 13.19 -9.69
CA LYS A 400 -6.74 13.07 -9.62
C LYS A 400 -6.09 14.40 -9.97
N LEU A 401 -5.29 14.95 -9.06
CA LEU A 401 -4.54 16.19 -9.30
C LEU A 401 -3.06 15.86 -9.52
N LEU A 402 -2.48 16.43 -10.57
CA LEU A 402 -1.06 16.25 -10.93
C LEU A 402 -0.14 16.45 -9.74
N HIS A 403 0.83 15.54 -9.57
CA HIS A 403 1.86 15.62 -8.57
C HIS A 403 3.23 15.26 -9.16
N VAL A 404 4.29 15.87 -8.64
CA VAL A 404 5.69 15.59 -9.01
C VAL A 404 6.30 14.68 -7.95
N GLY A 405 6.38 13.41 -8.17
CA GLY A 405 6.78 12.33 -7.27
C GLY A 405 8.08 12.50 -6.47
N ASN A 406 8.16 13.52 -5.65
CA ASN A 406 9.29 13.76 -4.73
C ASN A 406 9.09 13.18 -3.33
N GLU A 407 7.85 13.04 -2.92
CA GLU A 407 7.50 12.35 -1.69
C GLU A 407 7.18 10.90 -2.03
N ALA A 408 7.65 9.97 -1.21
CA ALA A 408 7.07 8.63 -1.22
C ALA A 408 5.55 8.81 -1.15
N PRO A 409 4.74 8.09 -1.97
CA PRO A 409 3.29 8.15 -1.86
C PRO A 409 2.95 8.08 -0.37
N ALA A 410 2.12 8.99 0.11
CA ALA A 410 1.70 8.91 1.50
C ALA A 410 1.19 7.49 1.67
N GLU A 411 1.91 6.67 2.46
CA GLU A 411 1.54 5.26 2.63
C GLU A 411 0.05 5.23 2.90
N ASP A 412 -0.70 4.59 2.00
CA ASP A 412 -2.13 4.46 2.18
C ASP A 412 -2.40 3.83 3.54
N ASP A 413 -3.33 4.34 4.29
CA ASP A 413 -3.65 3.80 5.59
C ASP A 413 -5.14 3.91 5.91
N PHE A 414 -5.64 2.86 6.52
CA PHE A 414 -7.00 2.78 7.01
C PHE A 414 -7.04 2.05 8.34
N SER A 415 -8.06 2.26 9.10
CA SER A 415 -8.34 1.51 10.32
C SER A 415 -9.53 0.58 10.13
N VAL A 416 -9.55 -0.52 10.92
CA VAL A 416 -10.67 -1.45 10.95
C VAL A 416 -11.17 -1.64 12.37
N SER A 417 -12.46 -1.81 12.52
CA SER A 417 -13.12 -2.13 13.78
C SER A 417 -14.25 -3.15 13.56
N LEU A 418 -14.47 -3.98 14.56
CA LEU A 418 -15.57 -4.94 14.58
C LEU A 418 -16.56 -4.61 15.70
N SER A 419 -17.84 -4.73 15.44
CA SER A 419 -18.87 -4.61 16.45
C SER A 419 -20.02 -5.59 16.16
N PRO A 420 -20.33 -6.51 17.10
CA PRO A 420 -19.59 -6.82 18.32
C PRO A 420 -18.23 -7.48 18.06
N THR A 421 -17.36 -7.51 19.07
CA THR A 421 -16.04 -8.18 19.01
C THR A 421 -16.07 -9.63 19.50
N ALA A 422 -17.23 -10.11 19.91
CA ALA A 422 -17.43 -11.49 20.34
C ALA A 422 -18.87 -11.93 20.03
N GLY A 423 -19.05 -13.23 19.86
CA GLY A 423 -20.37 -13.82 19.68
C GLY A 423 -20.40 -15.28 20.10
N THR A 424 -21.58 -15.73 20.50
CA THR A 424 -21.84 -17.12 20.92
C THR A 424 -22.86 -17.72 20.02
N VAL A 425 -22.61 -18.96 19.55
CA VAL A 425 -23.50 -19.71 18.68
C VAL A 425 -23.71 -21.13 19.19
N ASP A 426 -24.85 -21.71 18.89
CA ASP A 426 -25.05 -23.14 18.99
C ASP A 426 -24.41 -23.84 17.79
N PRO A 427 -23.95 -25.10 17.88
CA PRO A 427 -23.51 -25.89 16.73
C PRO A 427 -24.56 -25.88 15.62
N GLY A 428 -24.15 -25.57 14.38
CA GLY A 428 -25.06 -25.36 13.25
C GLY A 428 -25.68 -23.97 13.17
N GLY A 429 -25.37 -23.08 14.11
CA GLY A 429 -25.83 -21.68 14.13
C GLY A 429 -24.85 -20.70 13.47
N SER A 430 -25.24 -19.45 13.45
CA SER A 430 -24.40 -18.36 12.94
C SER A 430 -24.47 -17.11 13.82
N VAL A 431 -23.41 -16.29 13.76
CA VAL A 431 -23.32 -14.99 14.41
C VAL A 431 -22.79 -13.97 13.42
N GLN A 432 -23.21 -12.72 13.58
CA GLN A 432 -22.80 -11.63 12.73
C GLN A 432 -22.08 -10.52 13.52
N ALA A 433 -21.17 -9.85 12.83
CA ALA A 433 -20.54 -8.63 13.29
C ALA A 433 -20.40 -7.64 12.12
N THR A 434 -20.51 -6.36 12.40
CA THR A 434 -20.24 -5.31 11.42
C THR A 434 -18.75 -4.95 11.47
N LEU A 435 -18.05 -5.14 10.36
CA LEU A 435 -16.73 -4.58 10.14
C LEU A 435 -16.92 -3.17 9.57
N LYS A 436 -16.27 -2.20 10.19
CA LYS A 436 -16.23 -0.82 9.68
C LYS A 436 -14.79 -0.46 9.37
N THR A 437 -14.57 0.12 8.18
CA THR A 437 -13.30 0.74 7.80
C THR A 437 -13.38 2.25 7.98
N SER A 438 -12.24 2.91 8.18
CA SER A 438 -12.13 4.37 8.17
C SER A 438 -10.81 4.77 7.55
N LEU A 439 -10.83 5.73 6.63
CA LEU A 439 -9.61 6.30 6.04
C LEU A 439 -8.77 6.96 7.13
N VAL A 440 -7.47 6.69 7.13
CA VAL A 440 -6.48 7.36 7.97
C VAL A 440 -5.67 8.33 7.11
N LYS A 441 -5.17 7.88 5.96
CA LYS A 441 -4.46 8.69 4.96
C LYS A 441 -4.43 7.99 3.60
N GLY A 442 -4.15 8.75 2.52
CA GLY A 442 -4.03 8.24 1.16
C GLY A 442 -5.34 7.71 0.57
N ASP A 443 -5.25 6.75 -0.33
CA ASP A 443 -6.39 6.03 -0.94
C ASP A 443 -6.06 4.53 -1.03
N PRO A 444 -6.43 3.73 -0.03
CA PRO A 444 -6.16 2.30 -0.01
C PRO A 444 -6.95 1.51 -1.08
N GLY A 445 -7.71 2.19 -1.92
CA GLY A 445 -8.50 1.59 -2.99
C GLY A 445 -9.53 0.59 -2.45
N SER A 446 -9.69 -0.54 -3.15
CA SER A 446 -10.58 -1.62 -2.73
C SER A 446 -9.92 -2.47 -1.66
N ILE A 447 -10.52 -2.53 -0.47
CA ILE A 447 -10.03 -3.28 0.69
C ILE A 447 -10.63 -4.68 0.68
N ALA A 448 -9.81 -5.71 0.49
CA ALA A 448 -10.20 -7.12 0.53
C ALA A 448 -10.27 -7.64 1.98
N LEU A 449 -11.33 -8.40 2.30
CA LEU A 449 -11.61 -8.89 3.64
C LEU A 449 -11.40 -10.40 3.73
N LYS A 450 -10.75 -10.87 4.81
CA LYS A 450 -10.52 -12.30 5.08
C LYS A 450 -10.58 -12.60 6.57
N ALA A 451 -11.01 -13.80 6.94
CA ALA A 451 -10.95 -14.29 8.32
C ALA A 451 -10.11 -15.57 8.42
N THR A 452 -9.41 -15.71 9.53
CA THR A 452 -8.57 -16.88 9.87
C THR A 452 -8.76 -17.26 11.34
N GLY A 453 -8.31 -18.47 11.72
CA GLY A 453 -8.48 -18.94 13.10
C GLY A 453 -9.84 -19.61 13.37
N LEU A 454 -10.57 -19.96 12.32
CA LEU A 454 -11.84 -20.67 12.44
C LEU A 454 -11.63 -22.13 12.85
N PRO A 455 -12.50 -22.69 13.70
CA PRO A 455 -12.51 -24.14 13.97
C PRO A 455 -12.95 -24.95 12.74
N THR A 456 -12.61 -26.23 12.74
CA THR A 456 -13.09 -27.15 11.70
C THR A 456 -14.62 -27.15 11.70
N GLY A 457 -15.23 -27.08 10.52
CA GLY A 457 -16.68 -26.98 10.35
C GLY A 457 -17.26 -25.59 10.49
N ALA A 458 -16.42 -24.54 10.67
CA ALA A 458 -16.87 -23.15 10.63
C ALA A 458 -16.43 -22.45 9.35
N THR A 459 -17.25 -21.52 8.89
CA THR A 459 -16.99 -20.66 7.71
C THR A 459 -17.19 -19.19 8.06
N ALA A 460 -16.47 -18.33 7.36
CA ALA A 460 -16.63 -16.88 7.42
C ALA A 460 -16.99 -16.34 6.04
N THR A 461 -17.96 -15.47 5.97
CA THR A 461 -18.34 -14.74 4.75
C THR A 461 -18.45 -13.26 5.05
N PHE A 462 -18.12 -12.43 4.06
CA PHE A 462 -18.27 -10.98 4.12
C PHE A 462 -19.27 -10.51 3.07
N SER A 463 -20.10 -9.57 3.42
CA SER A 463 -21.05 -8.96 2.48
C SER A 463 -21.07 -7.43 2.68
N PRO A 464 -20.47 -6.70 1.72
CA PRO A 464 -19.68 -7.11 0.55
C PRO A 464 -18.31 -7.73 0.93
N GLU A 465 -17.69 -8.51 0.03
CA GLU A 465 -16.35 -9.13 0.23
C GLU A 465 -15.21 -8.11 0.16
N THR A 466 -15.45 -7.01 -0.52
CA THR A 466 -14.53 -5.85 -0.60
C THR A 466 -15.29 -4.58 -0.26
N VAL A 467 -14.60 -3.63 0.35
CA VAL A 467 -15.13 -2.29 0.70
C VAL A 467 -14.12 -1.22 0.35
N THR A 468 -14.57 0.04 0.22
CA THR A 468 -13.67 1.21 0.22
C THR A 468 -13.53 1.78 1.63
N ALA A 469 -12.49 2.57 1.88
CA ALA A 469 -12.28 3.18 3.20
C ALA A 469 -13.46 4.11 3.56
N GLY A 470 -14.03 3.87 4.75
CA GLY A 470 -15.26 4.55 5.22
C GLY A 470 -16.52 3.70 5.11
N GLU A 471 -16.50 2.65 4.32
CA GLU A 471 -17.61 1.71 4.18
C GLU A 471 -17.57 0.59 5.22
N SER A 472 -18.61 -0.23 5.21
CA SER A 472 -18.78 -1.33 6.16
C SER A 472 -19.14 -2.62 5.44
N SER A 473 -18.74 -3.76 6.03
CA SER A 473 -19.14 -5.09 5.59
C SER A 473 -19.73 -5.89 6.76
N THR A 474 -20.66 -6.77 6.47
CA THR A 474 -21.19 -7.72 7.46
C THR A 474 -20.36 -9.00 7.41
N LEU A 475 -19.64 -9.29 8.50
CA LEU A 475 -19.04 -10.60 8.75
C LEU A 475 -20.12 -11.55 9.27
N THR A 476 -20.28 -12.70 8.63
CA THR A 476 -21.09 -13.80 9.13
C THR A 476 -20.19 -15.00 9.40
N LEU A 477 -20.16 -15.46 10.65
CA LEU A 477 -19.50 -16.68 11.07
C LEU A 477 -20.55 -17.76 11.25
N ALA A 478 -20.52 -18.81 10.45
CA ALA A 478 -21.46 -19.92 10.50
C ALA A 478 -20.72 -21.20 10.91
N THR A 479 -21.38 -22.04 11.72
CA THR A 479 -20.86 -23.31 12.19
C THR A 479 -21.71 -24.46 11.65
N THR A 480 -21.15 -25.66 11.55
CA THR A 480 -21.90 -26.89 11.30
C THR A 480 -22.31 -27.53 12.63
N ALA A 481 -23.23 -28.52 12.56
CA ALA A 481 -23.63 -29.31 13.74
C ALA A 481 -22.45 -30.03 14.41
N ASP A 482 -21.40 -30.35 13.62
CA ASP A 482 -20.19 -31.05 14.08
C ASP A 482 -19.07 -30.10 14.52
N THR A 483 -19.30 -28.77 14.51
CA THR A 483 -18.29 -27.83 14.99
C THR A 483 -18.08 -28.01 16.49
N ALA A 484 -16.84 -28.33 16.88
CA ALA A 484 -16.53 -28.62 18.27
C ALA A 484 -16.85 -27.43 19.19
N PRO A 485 -17.44 -27.67 20.38
CA PRO A 485 -17.64 -26.65 21.38
C PRO A 485 -16.30 -26.04 21.84
N GLY A 486 -16.26 -24.72 22.08
CA GLY A 486 -15.06 -24.07 22.52
C GLY A 486 -15.07 -22.56 22.23
N THR A 487 -13.99 -21.88 22.61
CA THR A 487 -13.77 -20.46 22.33
C THR A 487 -12.59 -20.31 21.37
N TYR A 488 -12.85 -19.69 20.23
CA TYR A 488 -11.93 -19.59 19.11
C TYR A 488 -11.59 -18.12 18.82
N PRO A 489 -10.32 -17.74 18.88
CA PRO A 489 -9.89 -16.42 18.46
C PRO A 489 -9.85 -16.36 16.92
N VAL A 490 -10.77 -15.61 16.33
CA VAL A 490 -10.84 -15.35 14.89
C VAL A 490 -10.16 -14.03 14.59
N THR A 491 -9.20 -14.03 13.67
CA THR A 491 -8.55 -12.82 13.16
C THR A 491 -9.18 -12.44 11.84
N VAL A 492 -9.76 -11.25 11.78
CA VAL A 492 -10.22 -10.62 10.55
C VAL A 492 -9.12 -9.72 10.04
N SER A 493 -8.68 -9.93 8.80
CA SER A 493 -7.72 -9.10 8.08
C SER A 493 -8.40 -8.35 6.95
N ALA A 494 -8.05 -7.09 6.80
CA ALA A 494 -8.45 -6.21 5.73
C ALA A 494 -7.18 -5.72 5.02
N THR A 495 -7.09 -5.90 3.71
CA THR A 495 -5.89 -5.60 2.91
C THR A 495 -6.27 -4.67 1.78
N GLY A 496 -5.55 -3.53 1.65
CA GLY A 496 -5.72 -2.57 0.56
C GLY A 496 -5.38 -3.16 -0.81
N ALA A 497 -5.79 -2.48 -1.88
CA ALA A 497 -5.70 -2.96 -3.26
C ALA A 497 -4.28 -3.37 -3.67
N ASP A 498 -3.27 -2.61 -3.25
CA ASP A 498 -1.86 -2.85 -3.59
C ASP A 498 -1.21 -3.93 -2.72
N GLY A 499 -1.93 -4.45 -1.70
CA GLY A 499 -1.42 -5.48 -0.78
C GLY A 499 -0.45 -4.97 0.29
N ASP A 500 -0.10 -3.70 0.27
CA ASP A 500 0.96 -3.13 1.11
C ASP A 500 0.46 -2.83 2.54
N VAL A 501 -0.81 -2.49 2.68
CA VAL A 501 -1.42 -2.19 3.98
C VAL A 501 -2.40 -3.28 4.37
N THR A 502 -2.12 -3.93 5.49
CA THR A 502 -3.06 -4.87 6.12
C THR A 502 -3.36 -4.42 7.54
N ARG A 503 -4.64 -4.33 7.88
CA ARG A 503 -5.14 -4.06 9.24
C ARG A 503 -5.94 -5.24 9.74
N THR A 504 -5.89 -5.51 11.04
CA THR A 504 -6.55 -6.67 11.64
C THR A 504 -7.47 -6.26 12.78
N ALA A 505 -8.55 -7.02 12.94
CA ALA A 505 -9.45 -6.94 14.08
C ALA A 505 -9.72 -8.35 14.62
N ALA A 506 -9.80 -8.47 15.94
CA ALA A 506 -10.05 -9.74 16.59
C ALA A 506 -11.55 -9.94 16.87
N PHE A 507 -12.03 -11.16 16.67
CA PHE A 507 -13.36 -11.59 17.07
C PHE A 507 -13.26 -12.88 17.90
N THR A 508 -14.00 -12.96 19.00
CA THR A 508 -14.05 -14.16 19.82
C THR A 508 -15.33 -14.94 19.49
N LEU A 509 -15.19 -16.07 18.80
CA LEU A 509 -16.29 -16.98 18.51
C LEU A 509 -16.38 -18.02 19.63
N THR A 510 -17.52 -18.10 20.32
CA THR A 510 -17.82 -19.17 21.28
C THR A 510 -18.87 -20.09 20.70
N VAL A 511 -18.52 -21.35 20.49
CA VAL A 511 -19.47 -22.42 20.11
C VAL A 511 -19.90 -23.10 21.39
N LYS A 512 -21.21 -23.07 21.66
CA LYS A 512 -21.75 -23.73 22.86
C LYS A 512 -21.60 -25.26 22.78
N GLY A 513 -21.45 -25.90 23.92
CA GLY A 513 -21.66 -27.33 24.00
C GLY A 513 -23.12 -27.67 23.66
N SER A 514 -23.33 -28.74 22.92
CA SER A 514 -24.69 -29.27 22.74
C SER A 514 -25.29 -29.52 24.13
N ALA A 515 -26.49 -29.02 24.41
CA ALA A 515 -27.23 -29.50 25.57
C ALA A 515 -27.46 -31.02 25.36
N PRO A 516 -27.22 -31.88 26.36
CA PRO A 516 -27.46 -33.31 26.22
C PRO A 516 -28.91 -33.50 25.77
N LYS A 517 -29.10 -34.20 24.67
CA LYS A 517 -30.38 -34.79 24.30
C LYS A 517 -30.63 -35.86 25.35
N GLY A 518 -31.51 -35.86 26.16
CA GLY A 518 -31.82 -36.86 27.22
C GLY A 518 -30.61 -37.67 27.75
N CYS A 519 -30.61 -38.11 28.97
CA CYS A 519 -29.45 -38.81 29.54
C CYS A 519 -29.10 -40.12 28.82
N GLU A 520 -30.03 -40.67 28.06
CA GLU A 520 -29.88 -41.92 27.29
C GLU A 520 -29.14 -41.71 25.94
N ASP A 521 -29.04 -40.47 25.45
CA ASP A 521 -28.45 -40.13 24.15
C ASP A 521 -26.98 -39.66 24.25
N ALA A 522 -26.40 -39.64 25.45
CA ALA A 522 -25.01 -39.23 25.67
C ALA A 522 -24.00 -40.27 25.17
N GLU A 523 -22.77 -39.84 24.84
CA GLU A 523 -21.69 -40.74 24.41
C GLU A 523 -21.41 -41.87 25.42
N THR A 524 -21.54 -41.58 26.68
CA THR A 524 -21.40 -42.57 27.75
C THR A 524 -22.60 -42.51 28.68
N VAL A 525 -23.24 -43.63 28.83
CA VAL A 525 -24.37 -43.79 29.76
C VAL A 525 -24.02 -44.78 30.87
N LYS A 526 -24.28 -44.39 32.11
CA LYS A 526 -24.07 -45.18 33.31
C LYS A 526 -25.34 -45.18 34.15
N SER A 527 -25.72 -46.34 34.67
CA SER A 527 -26.84 -46.47 35.57
C SER A 527 -26.41 -46.97 36.93
N GLY A 528 -27.17 -46.64 37.94
CA GLY A 528 -26.91 -47.04 39.31
C GLY A 528 -28.15 -46.91 40.18
N SER A 529 -28.02 -47.20 41.46
CA SER A 529 -29.06 -46.95 42.45
C SER A 529 -28.41 -46.44 43.74
N LEU A 530 -29.04 -45.45 44.36
CA LEU A 530 -28.57 -44.85 45.62
C LEU A 530 -29.67 -44.87 46.68
N THR A 531 -29.19 -44.82 47.90
CA THR A 531 -30.02 -44.54 49.10
C THR A 531 -29.71 -43.14 49.62
N SER A 532 -30.68 -42.52 50.28
CA SER A 532 -30.54 -41.17 50.81
C SER A 532 -29.23 -41.00 51.61
N GLY A 533 -28.48 -39.92 51.35
CA GLY A 533 -27.18 -39.60 51.91
C GLY A 533 -25.99 -40.34 51.31
N SER A 534 -26.19 -41.26 50.37
CA SER A 534 -25.11 -42.00 49.70
C SER A 534 -24.62 -41.32 48.41
N SER A 535 -23.45 -41.74 47.95
CA SER A 535 -22.88 -41.27 46.69
C SER A 535 -22.32 -42.42 45.86
N ALA A 536 -22.44 -42.31 44.54
CA ALA A 536 -21.70 -43.13 43.57
C ALA A 536 -20.69 -42.28 42.79
N TYR A 537 -19.62 -42.91 42.39
CA TYR A 537 -18.62 -42.30 41.51
C TYR A 537 -18.62 -43.00 40.15
N GLN A 538 -18.61 -42.22 39.08
CA GLN A 538 -18.67 -42.73 37.72
C GLN A 538 -17.48 -42.26 36.91
N PRO A 539 -16.95 -43.06 35.98
CA PRO A 539 -17.42 -44.38 35.60
C PRO A 539 -17.04 -45.48 36.61
N ASP A 540 -18.02 -46.33 36.96
CA ASP A 540 -17.84 -47.61 37.66
C ASP A 540 -16.98 -47.56 38.94
N GLY A 541 -17.12 -46.50 39.75
CA GLY A 541 -16.34 -46.24 40.95
C GLY A 541 -14.95 -45.63 40.66
N GLY A 542 -14.58 -45.41 39.42
CA GLY A 542 -13.30 -44.94 38.96
C GLY A 542 -13.25 -43.47 38.49
N TYR A 543 -12.47 -43.24 37.47
CA TYR A 543 -12.27 -41.97 36.81
C TYR A 543 -11.93 -42.20 35.33
N PHE A 544 -12.00 -41.14 34.53
CA PHE A 544 -11.58 -41.12 33.14
C PHE A 544 -10.53 -40.02 32.91
N ARG A 545 -9.78 -40.12 31.81
CA ARG A 545 -8.77 -39.16 31.43
C ARG A 545 -9.11 -38.52 30.11
N THR A 546 -9.03 -37.18 30.03
CA THR A 546 -9.01 -36.44 28.75
C THR A 546 -7.59 -35.98 28.42
N THR A 547 -7.26 -35.97 27.15
CA THR A 547 -5.95 -35.51 26.64
C THR A 547 -6.05 -34.15 25.97
N VAL A 548 -7.24 -33.63 25.77
CA VAL A 548 -7.55 -32.37 25.10
C VAL A 548 -8.32 -31.42 26.03
N THR A 549 -8.32 -30.16 25.70
CA THR A 549 -9.15 -29.13 26.30
C THR A 549 -10.46 -29.07 25.55
N GLY A 550 -11.60 -29.06 26.26
CA GLY A 550 -12.90 -28.97 25.61
C GLY A 550 -14.04 -28.96 26.60
N ALA A 551 -15.24 -29.14 26.07
CA ALA A 551 -16.47 -29.10 26.83
C ALA A 551 -16.86 -30.49 27.36
N PHE A 552 -17.31 -30.53 28.62
CA PHE A 552 -17.99 -31.64 29.26
C PHE A 552 -19.46 -31.27 29.35
N ALA A 553 -20.31 -32.19 29.00
CA ALA A 553 -21.75 -32.09 29.23
C ALA A 553 -22.21 -33.33 29.96
N ALA A 554 -23.10 -33.18 30.92
CA ALA A 554 -23.67 -34.30 31.62
C ALA A 554 -25.11 -34.01 32.09
N CYS A 555 -25.90 -35.06 32.11
CA CYS A 555 -27.21 -35.05 32.70
C CYS A 555 -27.38 -36.25 33.62
N LEU A 556 -28.17 -36.07 34.64
CA LEU A 556 -28.64 -37.08 35.57
C LEU A 556 -30.15 -37.12 35.48
N ASP A 557 -30.68 -38.31 35.38
CA ASP A 557 -32.10 -38.63 35.45
C ASP A 557 -32.32 -39.58 36.66
N GLY A 558 -33.03 -39.11 37.63
CA GLY A 558 -33.24 -39.79 38.91
C GLY A 558 -34.73 -40.03 39.21
N PRO A 559 -35.05 -40.58 40.38
CA PRO A 559 -36.44 -40.87 40.75
C PRO A 559 -37.23 -39.58 41.02
N ASP A 560 -38.45 -39.44 40.49
CA ASP A 560 -39.31 -38.24 40.58
C ASP A 560 -39.56 -37.70 42.02
N ASN A 561 -39.36 -38.50 43.05
CA ASN A 561 -39.55 -38.11 44.46
C ASN A 561 -38.23 -38.02 45.26
N ALA A 562 -37.10 -37.81 44.59
CA ALA A 562 -35.77 -37.71 45.17
C ALA A 562 -35.12 -36.39 44.84
N ASP A 563 -34.09 -36.03 45.60
CA ASP A 563 -33.20 -34.91 45.34
C ASP A 563 -31.79 -35.49 45.16
N TYR A 564 -31.32 -35.49 43.89
CA TYR A 564 -30.04 -36.06 43.51
C TYR A 564 -29.18 -34.99 42.90
N ASP A 565 -27.98 -34.81 43.47
CA ASP A 565 -26.98 -33.87 43.03
C ASP A 565 -25.95 -34.51 42.09
N LEU A 566 -25.54 -33.77 41.05
CA LEU A 566 -24.48 -34.15 40.12
C LEU A 566 -23.26 -33.25 40.24
N TYR A 567 -22.10 -33.86 40.42
CA TYR A 567 -20.82 -33.13 40.50
C TYR A 567 -19.82 -33.67 39.48
N LEU A 568 -19.13 -32.79 38.75
CA LEU A 568 -17.89 -33.10 38.03
C LEU A 568 -16.69 -32.75 38.90
N GLN A 569 -15.81 -33.71 39.09
CA GLN A 569 -14.60 -33.55 39.90
C GLN A 569 -13.37 -33.76 39.02
N LYS A 570 -12.34 -32.90 39.23
CA LYS A 570 -11.01 -32.99 38.59
C LYS A 570 -9.97 -33.36 39.63
N TRP A 571 -9.03 -34.22 39.28
CA TRP A 571 -7.88 -34.55 40.12
C TRP A 571 -6.88 -33.40 40.14
N SER A 572 -6.53 -32.88 41.32
CA SER A 572 -5.60 -31.76 41.54
C SER A 572 -4.14 -32.18 41.80
N GLY A 573 -3.85 -33.50 41.77
CA GLY A 573 -2.56 -34.05 42.20
C GLY A 573 -2.54 -34.46 43.69
N ALA A 574 -3.41 -33.88 44.54
CA ALA A 574 -3.54 -34.17 45.94
C ALA A 574 -4.93 -34.67 46.33
N GLY A 575 -5.94 -34.45 45.51
CA GLY A 575 -7.30 -34.85 45.79
C GLY A 575 -8.26 -34.46 44.64
N TRP A 576 -9.51 -34.90 44.79
CA TRP A 576 -10.61 -34.60 43.86
C TRP A 576 -11.24 -33.26 44.25
N THR A 577 -11.27 -32.33 43.31
CA THR A 577 -11.88 -31.00 43.45
C THR A 577 -13.07 -30.88 42.56
N THR A 578 -14.22 -30.43 43.04
CA THR A 578 -15.41 -30.17 42.24
C THR A 578 -15.17 -28.95 41.34
N VAL A 579 -15.33 -29.13 40.04
CA VAL A 579 -15.14 -28.09 39.01
C VAL A 579 -16.45 -27.66 38.36
N ALA A 580 -17.50 -28.48 38.44
CA ALA A 580 -18.86 -28.12 38.05
C ALA A 580 -19.87 -28.93 38.89
N ARG A 581 -21.11 -28.43 39.00
CA ARG A 581 -22.19 -29.07 39.73
C ARG A 581 -23.58 -28.70 39.18
N GLY A 582 -24.51 -29.62 39.24
CA GLY A 582 -25.95 -29.44 39.17
C GLY A 582 -26.52 -29.87 40.52
N THR A 583 -27.20 -28.98 41.22
CA THR A 583 -27.68 -29.20 42.62
C THR A 583 -28.98 -28.44 42.81
N THR A 584 -29.97 -28.73 41.95
CA THR A 584 -31.34 -28.24 42.13
C THR A 584 -32.10 -29.15 43.08
N PRO A 585 -33.19 -28.71 43.71
CA PRO A 585 -34.02 -29.59 44.56
C PRO A 585 -34.85 -30.58 43.73
N ALA A 586 -34.21 -31.32 42.82
CA ALA A 586 -34.79 -32.30 41.94
C ALA A 586 -33.87 -33.51 41.77
N ALA A 587 -34.38 -34.60 41.23
CA ALA A 587 -33.55 -35.75 40.94
C ALA A 587 -32.85 -35.65 39.57
N ASP A 588 -33.34 -34.76 38.70
CA ASP A 588 -32.82 -34.51 37.36
C ASP A 588 -31.89 -33.32 37.37
N GLU A 589 -30.63 -33.56 37.03
CA GLU A 589 -29.61 -32.56 37.03
C GLU A 589 -28.88 -32.44 35.68
N LYS A 590 -28.42 -31.24 35.39
CA LYS A 590 -27.59 -30.98 34.20
C LYS A 590 -26.39 -30.14 34.59
N LEU A 591 -25.26 -30.44 33.97
CA LEU A 591 -24.07 -29.59 34.09
C LEU A 591 -23.30 -29.51 32.77
N THR A 592 -22.64 -28.39 32.58
CA THR A 592 -21.63 -28.18 31.51
C THR A 592 -20.39 -27.60 32.14
N TYR A 593 -19.23 -27.94 31.58
CA TYR A 593 -17.93 -27.43 32.03
C TYR A 593 -16.94 -27.43 30.90
N THR A 594 -16.15 -26.38 30.76
CA THR A 594 -14.99 -26.34 29.81
C THR A 594 -13.71 -26.50 30.63
N GLY A 595 -12.95 -27.56 30.34
CA GLY A 595 -11.76 -27.88 31.09
C GLY A 595 -10.61 -28.40 30.25
N GLY A 596 -9.36 -28.23 30.76
CA GLY A 596 -8.15 -28.76 30.13
C GLY A 596 -7.95 -30.25 30.40
N ALA A 597 -6.98 -30.84 29.68
CA ALA A 597 -6.55 -32.21 29.88
C ALA A 597 -6.34 -32.56 31.36
N GLY A 598 -6.70 -33.80 31.74
CA GLY A 598 -6.61 -34.24 33.12
C GLY A 598 -7.42 -35.49 33.45
N TYR A 599 -7.45 -35.83 34.72
CA TYR A 599 -8.28 -36.93 35.24
C TYR A 599 -9.53 -36.35 35.84
N TYR A 600 -10.69 -36.93 35.50
CA TYR A 600 -12.01 -36.49 35.92
C TYR A 600 -12.88 -37.68 36.38
N ARG A 601 -13.86 -37.37 37.20
CA ARG A 601 -14.94 -38.30 37.57
C ARG A 601 -16.23 -37.56 37.86
N TYR A 602 -17.34 -38.22 37.68
CA TYR A 602 -18.62 -37.73 38.15
C TYR A 602 -18.91 -38.31 39.52
N ARG A 603 -19.54 -37.52 40.39
CA ARG A 603 -20.14 -37.95 41.66
C ARG A 603 -21.64 -37.70 41.58
N VAL A 604 -22.42 -38.74 41.69
CA VAL A 604 -23.87 -38.66 41.92
C VAL A 604 -24.12 -38.82 43.42
N HIS A 605 -24.86 -37.89 44.03
CA HIS A 605 -25.16 -37.88 45.44
C HIS A 605 -26.67 -37.81 45.65
N ALA A 606 -27.25 -38.77 46.34
CA ALA A 606 -28.66 -38.73 46.78
C ALA A 606 -28.75 -37.84 48.02
N TYR A 607 -29.09 -36.56 47.87
CA TYR A 607 -29.32 -35.66 48.99
C TYR A 607 -30.52 -36.13 49.82
N SER A 608 -31.60 -36.50 49.11
CA SER A 608 -32.76 -37.16 49.71
C SER A 608 -33.41 -38.15 48.74
N GLY A 609 -34.17 -39.14 49.26
CA GLY A 609 -34.81 -40.14 48.45
C GLY A 609 -33.92 -41.35 48.14
N ASN A 610 -34.52 -42.38 47.51
CA ASN A 610 -33.88 -43.64 47.12
C ASN A 610 -34.34 -44.06 45.73
N GLY A 611 -33.46 -44.67 44.94
CA GLY A 611 -33.88 -45.28 43.68
C GLY A 611 -32.78 -45.37 42.64
N ALA A 612 -33.14 -45.81 41.46
CA ALA A 612 -32.24 -45.90 40.31
C ALA A 612 -32.03 -44.54 39.66
N TYR A 613 -30.86 -44.34 39.10
CA TYR A 613 -30.52 -43.18 38.29
C TYR A 613 -29.85 -43.57 36.97
N THR A 614 -29.98 -42.70 35.98
CA THR A 614 -29.22 -42.77 34.75
C THR A 614 -28.36 -41.49 34.64
N LEU A 615 -27.06 -41.67 34.46
CA LEU A 615 -26.12 -40.60 34.19
C LEU A 615 -25.62 -40.70 32.73
N GLY A 616 -25.96 -39.72 31.92
CA GLY A 616 -25.40 -39.54 30.59
C GLY A 616 -24.29 -38.45 30.59
N TYR A 617 -23.16 -38.68 29.92
CA TYR A 617 -22.14 -37.65 29.78
C TYR A 617 -21.35 -37.77 28.51
N ASP A 618 -20.93 -36.60 27.99
CA ASP A 618 -20.04 -36.43 26.87
C ASP A 618 -18.71 -35.83 27.38
N THR A 619 -17.60 -36.25 26.77
CA THR A 619 -16.27 -35.81 27.15
C THR A 619 -15.54 -35.15 25.95
N PRO A 620 -14.65 -34.16 26.18
CA PRO A 620 -13.90 -33.53 25.12
C PRO A 620 -12.88 -34.45 24.45
#